data_e0face7f385d56215dd295fb65ccd743
#
_entry.id   e0face7f385d56215dd295fb65ccd743
#
_cell.length_a   1.000
_cell.length_b   1.000
_cell.length_c   1.000
_cell.angle_alpha   90.00
_cell.angle_beta   90.00
_cell.angle_gamma   90.00
#
_symmetry.space_group_name_H-M   'P 1'
#
loop_
_entity.id
_entity.type
_entity.pdbx_description
1 polymer ?
#
loop_
_entity_poly.entity_id
_entity_poly.type
_entity_poly.pdbx_seq_one_letter_code
_entity_poly.pdbx_strand_id
1 'polypeptide(L)'
;MKASQSDFVQLRGRRLHVREWGNASAPLMVLLHGWCDVSASWQFVVDALARDWRVLAPDWRGFGLSEWNNDVYWFPDYIADLDAVLDHYSPQAPVQLVGHSLGGNAACLYAGIRPHRIARLVNLEGLGLRRYLPDEAPGRYANWLDQLRDTPTFRSYPDRPAFAARLQKENPRLSDEKAKYLAEHMGEDDGAGGIHLAADPYHRWVNPTIYRVEEAMAIWRRVTAPVLWVTAVDSFIFKQLFAIDSEDYRQRIACFGDVREVTLEECGHNLHHDQPQQVAALLEEFFRT
;
A
#
# COMPACT_ATOMS: atom_id res chain seq x y z
N MET A 1 -1.46 19.16 -12.16
CA MET A 1 -1.50 17.69 -11.90
C MET A 1 -1.50 16.97 -13.24
N LYS A 2 -0.68 15.93 -13.38
CA LYS A 2 -0.70 15.04 -14.57
C LYS A 2 -2.06 14.34 -14.65
N ALA A 3 -2.64 14.27 -15.85
CA ALA A 3 -3.92 13.63 -16.04
C ALA A 3 -3.81 12.11 -15.85
N SER A 4 -4.80 11.51 -15.19
CA SER A 4 -4.93 10.06 -15.04
C SER A 4 -6.19 9.56 -15.76
N GLN A 5 -6.18 8.28 -16.09
CA GLN A 5 -7.33 7.54 -16.59
C GLN A 5 -7.70 6.42 -15.61
N SER A 6 -8.97 6.05 -15.58
CA SER A 6 -9.46 4.91 -14.81
C SER A 6 -9.74 3.75 -15.74
N ASP A 7 -9.17 2.61 -15.45
CA ASP A 7 -9.49 1.33 -16.08
C ASP A 7 -10.16 0.41 -15.07
N PHE A 8 -11.10 -0.43 -15.51
CA PHE A 8 -11.83 -1.37 -14.69
C PHE A 8 -11.71 -2.77 -15.29
N VAL A 9 -11.00 -3.64 -14.60
CA VAL A 9 -10.69 -4.99 -15.08
C VAL A 9 -11.38 -6.06 -14.24
N GLN A 10 -11.88 -7.09 -14.90
CA GLN A 10 -12.45 -8.26 -14.23
C GLN A 10 -11.35 -9.28 -13.97
N LEU A 11 -10.88 -9.36 -12.74
CA LEU A 11 -9.82 -10.26 -12.31
C LEU A 11 -10.27 -11.09 -11.11
N ARG A 12 -10.05 -12.39 -11.14
CA ARG A 12 -10.40 -13.32 -10.05
C ARG A 12 -11.85 -13.18 -9.54
N GLY A 13 -12.80 -12.92 -10.47
CA GLY A 13 -14.22 -12.76 -10.16
C GLY A 13 -14.59 -11.45 -9.47
N ARG A 14 -13.70 -10.44 -9.47
CA ARG A 14 -13.91 -9.10 -8.91
C ARG A 14 -13.60 -8.03 -9.95
N ARG A 15 -14.32 -6.92 -9.90
CA ARG A 15 -14.02 -5.72 -10.67
C ARG A 15 -12.98 -4.90 -9.89
N LEU A 16 -11.76 -4.84 -10.38
CA LEU A 16 -10.71 -4.01 -9.84
C LEU A 16 -10.56 -2.73 -10.64
N HIS A 17 -10.37 -1.62 -9.95
CA HIS A 17 -10.01 -0.34 -10.54
C HIS A 17 -8.49 -0.21 -10.61
N VAL A 18 -8.00 0.28 -11.74
CA VAL A 18 -6.59 0.62 -11.95
C VAL A 18 -6.51 2.04 -12.49
N ARG A 19 -5.79 2.89 -11.77
CA ARG A 19 -5.50 4.24 -12.22
C ARG A 19 -4.22 4.22 -13.04
N GLU A 20 -4.27 4.85 -14.21
CA GLU A 20 -3.15 4.92 -15.14
C GLU A 20 -2.76 6.37 -15.44
N TRP A 21 -1.44 6.65 -15.47
CA TRP A 21 -0.86 7.90 -15.91
C TRP A 21 0.20 7.66 -16.98
N GLY A 22 0.39 8.66 -17.83
CA GLY A 22 1.46 8.70 -18.81
C GLY A 22 1.17 7.93 -20.08
N ASN A 23 2.23 7.65 -20.85
CA ASN A 23 2.13 7.04 -22.17
C ASN A 23 2.29 5.52 -22.07
N ALA A 24 1.40 4.77 -22.71
CA ALA A 24 1.41 3.30 -22.74
C ALA A 24 2.71 2.70 -23.30
N SER A 25 3.49 3.44 -24.10
CA SER A 25 4.79 3.00 -24.63
C SER A 25 5.98 3.30 -23.73
N ALA A 26 5.78 4.07 -22.64
CA ALA A 26 6.85 4.37 -21.68
C ALA A 26 7.14 3.18 -20.75
N PRO A 27 8.32 3.13 -20.09
CA PRO A 27 8.62 2.10 -19.10
C PRO A 27 7.55 2.01 -18.00
N LEU A 28 7.18 0.78 -17.66
CA LEU A 28 6.10 0.50 -16.72
C LEU A 28 6.57 0.56 -15.27
N MET A 29 5.85 1.30 -14.43
CA MET A 29 5.95 1.35 -12.98
C MET A 29 4.60 1.02 -12.36
N VAL A 30 4.56 0.09 -11.41
CA VAL A 30 3.35 -0.30 -10.67
C VAL A 30 3.46 0.20 -9.23
N LEU A 31 2.45 0.96 -8.78
CA LEU A 31 2.40 1.59 -7.47
C LEU A 31 1.26 1.00 -6.63
N LEU A 32 1.58 0.46 -5.47
CA LEU A 32 0.65 -0.24 -4.58
C LEU A 32 0.42 0.57 -3.30
N HIS A 33 -0.82 0.98 -3.06
CA HIS A 33 -1.18 1.81 -1.91
C HIS A 33 -1.24 1.04 -0.58
N GLY A 34 -1.29 1.78 0.53
CA GLY A 34 -1.40 1.27 1.89
C GLY A 34 -2.83 0.89 2.31
N TRP A 35 -2.98 0.40 3.54
CA TRP A 35 -4.29 0.15 4.15
C TRP A 35 -5.03 1.47 4.39
N CYS A 36 -6.33 1.50 4.09
CA CYS A 36 -7.17 2.71 4.16
C CYS A 36 -6.67 3.86 3.26
N ASP A 37 -6.06 3.52 2.13
CA ASP A 37 -5.60 4.44 1.11
C ASP A 37 -6.18 4.05 -0.26
N VAL A 38 -5.89 4.79 -1.31
CA VAL A 38 -6.39 4.56 -2.68
C VAL A 38 -5.32 4.85 -3.72
N SER A 39 -5.49 4.35 -4.93
CA SER A 39 -4.58 4.59 -6.07
C SER A 39 -4.32 6.08 -6.35
N ALA A 40 -5.33 6.92 -6.13
CA ALA A 40 -5.23 8.35 -6.38
C ALA A 40 -4.21 9.08 -5.48
N SER A 41 -3.88 8.54 -4.32
CA SER A 41 -2.91 9.13 -3.39
C SER A 41 -1.49 9.22 -3.98
N TRP A 42 -1.18 8.42 -4.97
CA TRP A 42 0.07 8.48 -5.71
C TRP A 42 0.22 9.69 -6.62
N GLN A 43 -0.84 10.50 -6.82
CA GLN A 43 -0.82 11.67 -7.69
C GLN A 43 0.36 12.61 -7.41
N PHE A 44 0.66 12.85 -6.14
CA PHE A 44 1.72 13.79 -5.77
C PHE A 44 3.12 13.31 -6.17
N VAL A 45 3.36 12.01 -6.07
CA VAL A 45 4.61 11.37 -6.54
C VAL A 45 4.65 11.39 -8.07
N VAL A 46 3.54 11.04 -8.72
CA VAL A 46 3.46 11.03 -10.20
C VAL A 46 3.68 12.41 -10.78
N ASP A 47 3.12 13.46 -10.16
CA ASP A 47 3.34 14.85 -10.58
C ASP A 47 4.82 15.26 -10.48
N ALA A 48 5.54 14.71 -9.50
CA ALA A 48 6.96 15.00 -9.26
C ALA A 48 7.93 14.17 -10.12
N LEU A 49 7.47 13.12 -10.81
CA LEU A 49 8.32 12.36 -11.75
C LEU A 49 8.75 13.26 -12.91
N ALA A 50 10.06 13.33 -13.17
CA ALA A 50 10.65 14.15 -14.22
C ALA A 50 10.70 13.42 -15.59
N ARG A 51 10.78 12.09 -15.58
CA ARG A 51 10.83 11.26 -16.79
C ARG A 51 9.44 10.79 -17.20
N ASP A 52 9.34 10.33 -18.45
CA ASP A 52 8.14 9.67 -18.91
C ASP A 52 8.06 8.24 -18.39
N TRP A 53 6.98 7.96 -17.70
CA TRP A 53 6.62 6.64 -17.17
C TRP A 53 5.19 6.30 -17.55
N ARG A 54 4.94 5.04 -17.84
CA ARG A 54 3.61 4.46 -17.72
C ARG A 54 3.44 4.02 -16.26
N VAL A 55 2.56 4.68 -15.52
CA VAL A 55 2.33 4.38 -14.11
C VAL A 55 0.96 3.72 -13.96
N LEU A 56 0.93 2.54 -13.34
CA LEU A 56 -0.31 1.85 -12.97
C LEU A 56 -0.40 1.78 -11.46
N ALA A 57 -1.56 2.14 -10.91
CA ALA A 57 -1.86 2.00 -9.50
C ALA A 57 -3.23 1.34 -9.34
N PRO A 58 -3.31 0.06 -8.99
CA PRO A 58 -4.57 -0.58 -8.65
C PRO A 58 -5.09 -0.07 -7.32
N ASP A 59 -6.41 0.10 -7.18
CA ASP A 59 -7.06 0.06 -5.89
C ASP A 59 -7.17 -1.40 -5.46
N TRP A 60 -6.67 -1.71 -4.27
CA TRP A 60 -6.85 -3.05 -3.71
C TRP A 60 -8.33 -3.38 -3.56
N ARG A 61 -8.68 -4.68 -3.64
CA ARG A 61 -10.05 -5.13 -3.35
C ARG A 61 -10.58 -4.50 -2.06
N GLY A 62 -11.80 -3.96 -2.11
CA GLY A 62 -12.44 -3.31 -0.98
C GLY A 62 -11.93 -1.92 -0.63
N PHE A 63 -11.10 -1.30 -1.49
CA PHE A 63 -10.64 0.08 -1.36
C PHE A 63 -10.92 0.87 -2.63
N GLY A 64 -11.10 2.18 -2.48
CA GLY A 64 -11.29 3.11 -3.58
C GLY A 64 -12.47 2.73 -4.46
N LEU A 65 -12.21 2.59 -5.77
CA LEU A 65 -13.22 2.24 -6.76
C LEU A 65 -13.28 0.73 -7.09
N SER A 66 -12.45 -0.09 -6.41
CA SER A 66 -12.49 -1.54 -6.55
C SER A 66 -13.67 -2.15 -5.79
N GLU A 67 -14.18 -3.27 -6.32
CA GLU A 67 -15.32 -3.98 -5.74
C GLU A 67 -15.05 -4.45 -4.29
N TRP A 68 -16.05 -4.34 -3.44
CA TRP A 68 -16.03 -4.79 -2.06
C TRP A 68 -16.33 -6.28 -1.93
N ASN A 69 -15.73 -6.94 -0.93
CA ASN A 69 -16.12 -8.31 -0.59
C ASN A 69 -17.47 -8.36 0.13
N ASN A 70 -17.78 -7.35 0.93
CA ASN A 70 -18.86 -7.34 1.92
C ASN A 70 -18.75 -8.54 2.89
N ASP A 71 -17.52 -8.97 3.14
CA ASP A 71 -17.12 -10.09 3.99
C ASP A 71 -15.63 -9.97 4.31
N VAL A 72 -15.06 -10.99 4.94
CA VAL A 72 -13.66 -11.01 5.39
C VAL A 72 -12.66 -10.71 4.27
N TYR A 73 -11.56 -10.10 4.64
CA TYR A 73 -10.41 -9.85 3.79
C TYR A 73 -9.23 -10.70 4.25
N TRP A 74 -8.73 -11.53 3.35
CA TRP A 74 -7.61 -12.41 3.61
C TRP A 74 -6.36 -11.91 2.89
N PHE A 75 -5.27 -11.70 3.64
CA PHE A 75 -4.07 -11.05 3.09
C PHE A 75 -3.53 -11.73 1.81
N PRO A 76 -3.49 -13.08 1.66
CA PRO A 76 -3.07 -13.73 0.42
C PRO A 76 -3.86 -13.34 -0.83
N ASP A 77 -5.09 -12.85 -0.69
CA ASP A 77 -5.87 -12.37 -1.84
C ASP A 77 -5.24 -11.14 -2.50
N TYR A 78 -4.59 -10.25 -1.73
CA TYR A 78 -3.86 -9.10 -2.30
C TYR A 78 -2.68 -9.55 -3.16
N ILE A 79 -1.98 -10.60 -2.74
CA ILE A 79 -0.87 -11.19 -3.50
C ILE A 79 -1.38 -11.79 -4.80
N ALA A 80 -2.50 -12.50 -4.75
CA ALA A 80 -3.10 -13.13 -5.92
C ALA A 80 -3.76 -12.11 -6.86
N ASP A 81 -4.30 -11.00 -6.33
CA ASP A 81 -4.79 -9.89 -7.15
C ASP A 81 -3.64 -9.18 -7.85
N LEU A 82 -2.52 -8.97 -7.16
CA LEU A 82 -1.32 -8.41 -7.77
C LEU A 82 -0.80 -9.31 -8.90
N ASP A 83 -0.76 -10.64 -8.71
CA ASP A 83 -0.39 -11.58 -9.76
C ASP A 83 -1.29 -11.42 -10.99
N ALA A 84 -2.61 -11.37 -10.80
CA ALA A 84 -3.57 -11.20 -11.87
C ALA A 84 -3.48 -9.82 -12.58
N VAL A 85 -3.24 -8.75 -11.82
CA VAL A 85 -2.99 -7.39 -12.37
C VAL A 85 -1.73 -7.40 -13.24
N LEU A 86 -0.64 -7.97 -12.75
CA LEU A 86 0.61 -8.05 -13.51
C LEU A 86 0.47 -8.93 -14.74
N ASP A 87 -0.26 -10.04 -14.67
CA ASP A 87 -0.55 -10.88 -15.82
C ASP A 87 -1.37 -10.16 -16.89
N HIS A 88 -2.29 -9.28 -16.47
CA HIS A 88 -3.10 -8.50 -17.40
C HIS A 88 -2.29 -7.41 -18.11
N TYR A 89 -1.51 -6.61 -17.35
CA TYR A 89 -0.84 -5.41 -17.87
C TYR A 89 0.59 -5.63 -18.35
N SER A 90 1.27 -6.67 -17.88
CA SER A 90 2.65 -7.00 -18.21
C SER A 90 2.88 -8.53 -18.22
N PRO A 91 2.21 -9.30 -19.09
CA PRO A 91 2.20 -10.76 -19.03
C PRO A 91 3.58 -11.41 -19.25
N GLN A 92 4.49 -10.71 -19.91
CA GLN A 92 5.78 -11.29 -20.34
C GLN A 92 7.00 -10.57 -19.76
N ALA A 93 6.86 -9.32 -19.34
CA ALA A 93 7.99 -8.53 -18.88
C ALA A 93 7.95 -8.34 -17.35
N PRO A 94 9.13 -8.37 -16.67
CA PRO A 94 9.21 -7.96 -15.28
C PRO A 94 8.94 -6.47 -15.14
N VAL A 95 8.38 -6.06 -13.99
CA VAL A 95 7.97 -4.68 -13.73
C VAL A 95 8.84 -3.99 -12.67
N GLN A 96 8.87 -2.65 -12.70
CA GLN A 96 9.30 -1.83 -11.59
C GLN A 96 8.14 -1.78 -10.59
N LEU A 97 8.32 -2.34 -9.40
CA LEU A 97 7.25 -2.45 -8.39
C LEU A 97 7.55 -1.56 -7.18
N VAL A 98 6.60 -0.73 -6.82
CA VAL A 98 6.68 0.15 -5.64
C VAL A 98 5.49 -0.15 -4.74
N GLY A 99 5.70 -0.34 -3.46
CA GLY A 99 4.62 -0.54 -2.51
C GLY A 99 4.78 0.29 -1.25
N HIS A 100 3.69 0.90 -0.80
CA HIS A 100 3.62 1.62 0.46
C HIS A 100 2.89 0.78 1.51
N SER A 101 3.44 0.66 2.72
CA SER A 101 2.76 0.03 3.87
C SER A 101 2.22 -1.38 3.54
N LEU A 102 0.90 -1.60 3.55
CA LEU A 102 0.27 -2.85 3.09
C LEU A 102 0.73 -3.23 1.68
N GLY A 103 0.77 -2.27 0.75
CA GLY A 103 1.27 -2.48 -0.61
C GLY A 103 2.75 -2.88 -0.64
N GLY A 104 3.57 -2.32 0.25
CA GLY A 104 4.97 -2.72 0.43
C GLY A 104 5.12 -4.15 0.95
N ASN A 105 4.27 -4.53 1.92
CA ASN A 105 4.22 -5.91 2.43
C ASN A 105 3.84 -6.90 1.33
N ALA A 106 2.80 -6.60 0.55
CA ALA A 106 2.36 -7.43 -0.57
C ALA A 106 3.44 -7.52 -1.66
N ALA A 107 4.09 -6.39 -2.02
CA ALA A 107 5.15 -6.33 -3.01
C ALA A 107 6.36 -7.19 -2.61
N CYS A 108 6.82 -7.10 -1.36
CA CYS A 108 7.95 -7.90 -0.86
C CYS A 108 7.66 -9.40 -0.88
N LEU A 109 6.44 -9.80 -0.47
CA LEU A 109 6.05 -11.21 -0.55
C LEU A 109 5.92 -11.68 -2.00
N TYR A 110 5.27 -10.90 -2.85
CA TYR A 110 5.13 -11.24 -4.26
C TYR A 110 6.50 -11.40 -4.94
N ALA A 111 7.43 -10.47 -4.69
CA ALA A 111 8.77 -10.52 -5.26
C ALA A 111 9.55 -11.79 -4.86
N GLY A 112 9.34 -12.34 -3.68
CA GLY A 112 9.93 -13.60 -3.27
C GLY A 112 9.19 -14.85 -3.79
N ILE A 113 7.88 -14.75 -4.05
CA ILE A 113 7.06 -15.83 -4.63
C ILE A 113 7.29 -15.94 -6.14
N ARG A 114 7.37 -14.79 -6.84
CA ARG A 114 7.54 -14.68 -8.30
C ARG A 114 8.75 -13.81 -8.67
N PRO A 115 9.98 -14.17 -8.28
CA PRO A 115 11.14 -13.28 -8.44
C PRO A 115 11.39 -12.85 -9.89
N HIS A 116 11.07 -13.70 -10.87
CA HIS A 116 11.25 -13.41 -12.30
C HIS A 116 10.28 -12.32 -12.82
N ARG A 117 9.24 -11.95 -12.06
CA ARG A 117 8.25 -10.94 -12.45
C ARG A 117 8.67 -9.52 -12.03
N ILE A 118 9.69 -9.38 -11.21
CA ILE A 118 10.11 -8.10 -10.63
C ILE A 118 11.50 -7.74 -11.13
N ALA A 119 11.60 -6.60 -11.83
CA ALA A 119 12.87 -6.05 -12.28
C ALA A 119 13.59 -5.33 -11.13
N ARG A 120 12.86 -4.50 -10.38
CA ARG A 120 13.32 -3.78 -9.20
C ARG A 120 12.15 -3.59 -8.22
N LEU A 121 12.43 -3.60 -6.94
CA LEU A 121 11.45 -3.47 -5.86
C LEU A 121 11.76 -2.22 -5.04
N VAL A 122 10.77 -1.37 -4.83
CA VAL A 122 10.83 -0.28 -3.85
C VAL A 122 9.80 -0.53 -2.76
N ASN A 123 10.26 -0.59 -1.54
CA ASN A 123 9.43 -0.73 -0.35
C ASN A 123 9.43 0.58 0.44
N LEU A 124 8.27 1.20 0.55
CA LEU A 124 8.03 2.41 1.32
C LEU A 124 7.27 2.03 2.61
N GLU A 125 7.97 1.91 3.74
CA GLU A 125 7.37 1.63 5.05
C GLU A 125 6.60 0.30 5.18
N GLY A 126 6.84 -0.68 4.31
CA GLY A 126 6.24 -2.01 4.36
C GLY A 126 7.09 -2.99 5.18
N LEU A 127 7.04 -2.87 6.49
CA LEU A 127 7.93 -3.56 7.43
C LEU A 127 7.43 -4.94 7.89
N GLY A 128 6.29 -5.40 7.38
CA GLY A 128 5.56 -6.53 7.94
C GLY A 128 4.77 -6.12 9.19
N LEU A 129 4.23 -7.11 9.87
CA LEU A 129 3.59 -6.91 11.17
C LEU A 129 4.54 -7.30 12.32
N ARG A 130 4.15 -6.95 13.55
CA ARG A 130 4.89 -7.41 14.73
C ARG A 130 4.97 -8.95 14.76
N ARG A 131 5.97 -9.46 15.41
CA ARG A 131 6.07 -10.90 15.69
C ARG A 131 4.98 -11.30 16.67
N TYR A 132 4.19 -12.31 16.33
CA TYR A 132 3.18 -12.90 17.18
C TYR A 132 3.69 -14.21 17.75
N LEU A 133 3.34 -14.50 19.01
CA LEU A 133 3.59 -15.78 19.64
C LEU A 133 2.41 -16.74 19.41
N PRO A 134 2.63 -18.05 19.31
CA PRO A 134 1.56 -19.02 19.10
C PRO A 134 0.45 -19.00 20.15
N ASP A 135 0.76 -18.66 21.39
CA ASP A 135 -0.18 -18.56 22.51
C ASP A 135 -1.12 -17.35 22.42
N GLU A 136 -0.85 -16.39 21.54
CA GLU A 136 -1.77 -15.30 21.22
C GLU A 136 -2.94 -15.74 20.30
N ALA A 137 -2.81 -16.87 19.61
CA ALA A 137 -3.81 -17.32 18.63
C ALA A 137 -5.20 -17.56 19.26
N PRO A 138 -5.37 -18.19 20.42
CA PRO A 138 -6.70 -18.40 21.01
C PRO A 138 -7.46 -17.10 21.27
N GLY A 139 -6.79 -16.09 21.83
CA GLY A 139 -7.40 -14.77 22.07
C GLY A 139 -7.76 -14.03 20.76
N ARG A 140 -6.93 -14.20 19.73
CA ARG A 140 -7.18 -13.60 18.41
C ARG A 140 -8.39 -14.23 17.72
N TYR A 141 -8.55 -15.55 17.77
CA TYR A 141 -9.74 -16.25 17.28
C TYR A 141 -10.99 -15.84 18.05
N ALA A 142 -10.92 -15.75 19.39
CA ALA A 142 -12.05 -15.31 20.21
C ALA A 142 -12.51 -13.89 19.80
N ASN A 143 -11.57 -12.95 19.66
CA ASN A 143 -11.87 -11.59 19.20
C ASN A 143 -12.50 -11.57 17.80
N TRP A 144 -11.99 -12.36 16.88
CA TRP A 144 -12.59 -12.48 15.54
C TRP A 144 -14.04 -13.00 15.60
N LEU A 145 -14.30 -14.07 16.38
CA LEU A 145 -15.64 -14.62 16.57
C LEU A 145 -16.62 -13.59 17.21
N ASP A 146 -16.11 -12.75 18.11
CA ASP A 146 -16.91 -11.68 18.71
C ASP A 146 -17.22 -10.59 17.67
N GLN A 147 -16.27 -10.20 16.85
CA GLN A 147 -16.45 -9.21 15.77
C GLN A 147 -17.45 -9.67 14.69
N LEU A 148 -17.61 -10.97 14.43
CA LEU A 148 -18.58 -11.49 13.48
C LEU A 148 -20.04 -11.24 13.88
N ARG A 149 -20.31 -10.87 15.12
CA ARG A 149 -21.67 -10.59 15.63
C ARG A 149 -22.17 -9.20 15.24
N ASP A 150 -21.27 -8.29 14.88
CA ASP A 150 -21.58 -6.90 14.60
C ASP A 150 -21.12 -6.52 13.19
N THR A 151 -21.96 -5.80 12.44
CA THR A 151 -21.54 -5.23 11.15
C THR A 151 -20.58 -4.07 11.41
N PRO A 152 -19.36 -4.12 10.89
CA PRO A 152 -18.42 -3.03 11.09
C PRO A 152 -18.84 -1.79 10.30
N THR A 153 -18.50 -0.61 10.81
CA THR A 153 -18.76 0.66 10.14
C THR A 153 -17.54 1.57 10.21
N PHE A 154 -17.33 2.41 9.20
CA PHE A 154 -16.46 3.56 9.31
C PHE A 154 -17.24 4.77 9.85
N ARG A 155 -16.50 5.72 10.44
CA ARG A 155 -17.06 6.98 10.86
C ARG A 155 -17.52 7.77 9.63
N SER A 156 -18.74 8.30 9.68
CA SER A 156 -19.23 9.29 8.72
C SER A 156 -18.87 10.71 9.17
N TYR A 157 -18.64 11.58 8.19
CA TYR A 157 -18.37 13.00 8.32
C TYR A 157 -19.44 13.77 7.56
N PRO A 158 -19.83 14.98 8.02
CA PRO A 158 -20.94 15.70 7.40
C PRO A 158 -20.69 16.09 5.94
N ASP A 159 -19.44 16.28 5.56
CA ASP A 159 -19.05 16.69 4.20
C ASP A 159 -17.57 16.39 3.91
N ARG A 160 -17.13 16.59 2.66
CA ARG A 160 -15.72 16.43 2.26
C ARG A 160 -14.76 17.38 2.98
N PRO A 161 -15.08 18.67 3.23
CA PRO A 161 -14.23 19.53 4.05
C PRO A 161 -13.98 18.98 5.45
N ALA A 162 -15.00 18.44 6.13
CA ALA A 162 -14.82 17.81 7.45
C ALA A 162 -13.97 16.55 7.37
N PHE A 163 -14.10 15.77 6.31
CA PHE A 163 -13.24 14.62 6.05
C PHE A 163 -11.80 15.05 5.75
N ALA A 164 -11.58 16.11 4.97
CA ALA A 164 -10.25 16.68 4.72
C ALA A 164 -9.58 17.14 6.01
N ALA A 165 -10.32 17.85 6.89
CA ALA A 165 -9.83 18.27 8.19
C ALA A 165 -9.41 17.09 9.08
N ARG A 166 -10.14 15.97 8.99
CA ARG A 166 -9.75 14.73 9.67
C ARG A 166 -8.42 14.18 9.13
N LEU A 167 -8.22 14.16 7.81
CA LEU A 167 -6.96 13.71 7.20
C LEU A 167 -5.78 14.58 7.65
N GLN A 168 -5.96 15.91 7.72
CA GLN A 168 -4.93 16.81 8.24
C GLN A 168 -4.66 16.62 9.74
N LYS A 169 -5.68 16.27 10.53
CA LYS A 169 -5.48 15.96 11.95
C LYS A 169 -4.61 14.69 12.14
N GLU A 170 -4.77 13.71 11.26
CA GLU A 170 -3.96 12.47 11.28
C GLU A 170 -2.57 12.67 10.68
N ASN A 171 -2.47 13.53 9.67
CA ASN A 171 -1.20 13.94 9.08
C ASN A 171 -1.10 15.48 9.00
N PRO A 172 -0.56 16.16 10.04
CA PRO A 172 -0.44 17.61 10.07
C PRO A 172 0.48 18.22 9.00
N ARG A 173 1.19 17.39 8.22
CA ARG A 173 2.03 17.84 7.11
C ARG A 173 1.25 18.02 5.80
N LEU A 174 0.00 17.56 5.74
CA LEU A 174 -0.83 17.76 4.57
C LEU A 174 -1.20 19.24 4.41
N SER A 175 -0.87 19.82 3.26
CA SER A 175 -1.43 21.14 2.88
C SER A 175 -2.94 21.04 2.65
N ASP A 176 -3.64 22.16 2.71
CA ASP A 176 -5.08 22.24 2.42
C ASP A 176 -5.43 21.66 1.04
N GLU A 177 -4.59 21.96 0.04
CA GLU A 177 -4.76 21.45 -1.32
C GLU A 177 -4.65 19.92 -1.37
N LYS A 178 -3.62 19.34 -0.75
CA LYS A 178 -3.45 17.88 -0.69
C LYS A 178 -4.57 17.21 0.09
N ALA A 179 -4.95 17.76 1.24
CA ALA A 179 -6.04 17.22 2.05
C ALA A 179 -7.38 17.22 1.31
N LYS A 180 -7.67 18.30 0.59
CA LYS A 180 -8.85 18.43 -0.26
C LYS A 180 -8.84 17.39 -1.39
N TYR A 181 -7.71 17.25 -2.10
CA TYR A 181 -7.56 16.24 -3.16
C TYR A 181 -7.76 14.82 -2.62
N LEU A 182 -7.13 14.49 -1.49
CA LEU A 182 -7.29 13.17 -0.87
C LEU A 182 -8.74 12.94 -0.42
N ALA A 183 -9.40 13.95 0.14
CA ALA A 183 -10.81 13.82 0.56
C ALA A 183 -11.76 13.56 -0.60
N GLU A 184 -11.47 14.07 -1.81
CA GLU A 184 -12.25 13.77 -3.01
C GLU A 184 -12.12 12.33 -3.48
N HIS A 185 -10.95 11.70 -3.28
CA HIS A 185 -10.67 10.36 -3.80
C HIS A 185 -10.76 9.25 -2.75
N MET A 186 -10.50 9.57 -1.48
CA MET A 186 -10.60 8.64 -0.35
C MET A 186 -11.96 8.68 0.35
N GLY A 187 -12.80 9.68 0.03
CA GLY A 187 -14.13 9.83 0.60
C GLY A 187 -15.21 9.34 -0.37
N GLU A 188 -16.15 8.56 0.16
CA GLU A 188 -17.33 8.06 -0.56
C GLU A 188 -18.59 8.55 0.15
N ASP A 189 -19.66 8.81 -0.61
CA ASP A 189 -20.97 9.17 -0.07
C ASP A 189 -21.56 7.98 0.70
N ASP A 190 -22.00 8.22 1.94
CA ASP A 190 -22.57 7.18 2.80
C ASP A 190 -24.06 6.88 2.53
N GLY A 191 -24.64 7.52 1.50
CA GLY A 191 -26.06 7.40 1.15
C GLY A 191 -27.02 8.11 2.11
N ALA A 192 -26.51 8.69 3.20
CA ALA A 192 -27.29 9.44 4.19
C ALA A 192 -26.94 10.95 4.19
N GLY A 193 -26.12 11.38 3.23
CA GLY A 193 -25.68 12.76 3.06
C GLY A 193 -24.37 13.09 3.76
N GLY A 194 -23.67 12.09 4.28
CA GLY A 194 -22.34 12.20 4.83
C GLY A 194 -21.28 11.53 3.93
N ILE A 195 -20.04 11.63 4.36
CA ILE A 195 -18.87 11.06 3.69
C ILE A 195 -18.17 10.08 4.64
N HIS A 196 -17.95 8.87 4.21
CA HIS A 196 -17.06 7.91 4.89
C HIS A 196 -15.82 7.60 4.03
N LEU A 197 -14.89 6.86 4.60
CA LEU A 197 -13.73 6.36 3.87
C LEU A 197 -14.19 5.41 2.74
N ALA A 198 -13.68 5.60 1.53
CA ALA A 198 -13.90 4.72 0.38
C ALA A 198 -13.19 3.37 0.59
N ALA A 199 -13.67 2.62 1.55
CA ALA A 199 -13.17 1.30 1.91
C ALA A 199 -14.28 0.45 2.53
N ASP A 200 -14.26 -0.84 2.26
CA ASP A 200 -15.19 -1.78 2.89
C ASP A 200 -14.91 -1.86 4.40
N PRO A 201 -15.90 -1.57 5.27
CA PRO A 201 -15.70 -1.63 6.71
C PRO A 201 -15.24 -2.98 7.25
N TYR A 202 -15.47 -4.06 6.53
CA TYR A 202 -15.01 -5.41 6.88
C TYR A 202 -13.49 -5.54 6.95
N HIS A 203 -12.73 -4.61 6.39
CA HIS A 203 -11.30 -4.47 6.62
C HIS A 203 -10.92 -4.24 8.09
N ARG A 204 -11.85 -3.82 8.93
CA ARG A 204 -11.63 -3.62 10.37
C ARG A 204 -11.65 -4.92 11.17
N TRP A 205 -12.20 -5.98 10.63
CA TRP A 205 -12.17 -7.28 11.30
C TRP A 205 -10.74 -7.80 11.43
N VAL A 206 -10.43 -8.31 12.60
CA VAL A 206 -9.13 -8.91 12.84
C VAL A 206 -9.01 -10.19 11.99
N ASN A 207 -7.89 -10.36 11.31
CA ASN A 207 -7.62 -11.66 10.68
C ASN A 207 -7.35 -12.69 11.80
N PRO A 208 -8.12 -13.81 11.88
CA PRO A 208 -7.94 -14.81 12.95
C PRO A 208 -6.58 -15.49 12.91
N THR A 209 -6.01 -15.64 11.70
CA THR A 209 -4.68 -16.23 11.54
C THR A 209 -3.60 -15.25 11.98
N ILE A 210 -2.75 -15.66 12.91
CA ILE A 210 -1.61 -14.83 13.32
C ILE A 210 -0.61 -14.67 12.18
N TYR A 211 -0.03 -13.47 12.06
CA TYR A 211 1.05 -13.23 11.11
C TYR A 211 2.32 -13.96 11.56
N ARG A 212 2.88 -14.74 10.65
CA ARG A 212 4.11 -15.51 10.88
C ARG A 212 5.26 -14.83 10.14
N VAL A 213 6.03 -14.05 10.87
CA VAL A 213 7.16 -13.31 10.29
C VAL A 213 8.22 -14.24 9.71
N GLU A 214 8.40 -15.42 10.28
CA GLU A 214 9.35 -16.43 9.81
C GLU A 214 9.00 -16.93 8.39
N GLU A 215 7.71 -17.09 8.09
CA GLU A 215 7.23 -17.44 6.76
C GLU A 215 7.49 -16.30 5.78
N ALA A 216 7.21 -15.04 6.18
CA ALA A 216 7.52 -13.86 5.38
C ALA A 216 9.02 -13.75 5.11
N MET A 217 9.87 -13.91 6.12
CA MET A 217 11.32 -13.88 5.99
C MET A 217 11.84 -14.99 5.05
N ALA A 218 11.23 -16.19 5.09
CA ALA A 218 11.59 -17.27 4.18
C ALA A 218 11.27 -16.93 2.73
N ILE A 219 10.17 -16.21 2.48
CA ILE A 219 9.79 -15.70 1.16
C ILE A 219 10.74 -14.58 0.73
N TRP A 220 11.03 -13.60 1.60
CA TRP A 220 11.90 -12.45 1.30
C TRP A 220 13.32 -12.87 0.91
N ARG A 221 13.87 -13.94 1.52
CA ARG A 221 15.20 -14.50 1.12
C ARG A 221 15.24 -14.99 -0.32
N ARG A 222 14.11 -15.13 -0.98
CA ARG A 222 14.02 -15.54 -2.39
C ARG A 222 13.93 -14.37 -3.36
N VAL A 223 13.87 -13.12 -2.87
CA VAL A 223 13.87 -11.92 -3.69
C VAL A 223 15.23 -11.81 -4.37
N THR A 224 15.23 -11.77 -5.71
CA THR A 224 16.43 -11.64 -6.55
C THR A 224 16.57 -10.25 -7.15
N ALA A 225 15.50 -9.48 -7.19
CA ALA A 225 15.53 -8.11 -7.66
C ALA A 225 16.26 -7.21 -6.67
N PRO A 226 17.01 -6.18 -7.13
CA PRO A 226 17.49 -5.11 -6.27
C PRO A 226 16.33 -4.44 -5.52
N VAL A 227 16.54 -4.11 -4.24
CA VAL A 227 15.55 -3.52 -3.35
C VAL A 227 15.97 -2.15 -2.87
N LEU A 228 15.12 -1.16 -3.01
CA LEU A 228 15.21 0.11 -2.30
C LEU A 228 14.24 0.08 -1.13
N TRP A 229 14.78 0.17 0.09
CA TRP A 229 14.00 0.18 1.31
C TRP A 229 13.98 1.57 1.92
N VAL A 230 12.82 2.20 1.93
CA VAL A 230 12.66 3.59 2.38
C VAL A 230 11.83 3.64 3.65
N THR A 231 12.35 4.33 4.65
CA THR A 231 11.72 4.57 5.93
C THR A 231 11.61 6.07 6.21
N ALA A 232 10.77 6.44 7.19
CA ALA A 232 10.56 7.81 7.60
C ALA A 232 10.95 8.01 9.07
N VAL A 233 11.69 9.08 9.39
CA VAL A 233 12.17 9.37 10.75
C VAL A 233 11.01 9.49 11.75
N ASP A 234 9.90 10.11 11.35
CA ASP A 234 8.75 10.36 12.22
C ASP A 234 7.66 9.29 12.09
N SER A 235 7.96 8.16 11.46
CA SER A 235 6.98 7.08 11.28
C SER A 235 6.48 6.55 12.63
N PHE A 236 5.16 6.51 12.80
CA PHE A 236 4.53 5.88 13.96
C PHE A 236 4.74 4.36 13.98
N ILE A 237 4.95 3.76 12.81
CA ILE A 237 5.21 2.31 12.69
C ILE A 237 6.47 1.94 13.47
N PHE A 238 7.57 2.72 13.29
CA PHE A 238 8.79 2.49 14.06
C PHE A 238 8.61 2.74 15.54
N LYS A 239 7.86 3.80 15.90
CA LYS A 239 7.61 4.14 17.30
C LYS A 239 6.77 3.09 18.03
N GLN A 240 5.87 2.40 17.34
CA GLN A 240 4.91 1.46 17.93
C GLN A 240 5.27 -0.01 17.74
N LEU A 241 5.85 -0.38 16.61
CA LEU A 241 6.09 -1.78 16.23
C LEU A 241 7.58 -2.15 16.28
N PHE A 242 8.47 -1.23 15.94
CA PHE A 242 9.90 -1.47 15.84
C PHE A 242 10.69 -0.23 16.21
N ALA A 243 11.85 -0.40 16.86
CA ALA A 243 12.92 0.57 16.74
C ALA A 243 13.71 0.30 15.44
N ILE A 244 14.07 1.31 14.67
CA ILE A 244 14.81 1.17 13.38
C ILE A 244 16.07 0.32 13.53
N ASP A 245 16.72 0.39 14.70
CA ASP A 245 17.94 -0.39 15.00
C ASP A 245 17.66 -1.66 15.81
N SER A 246 16.39 -2.07 15.94
CA SER A 246 16.08 -3.30 16.66
C SER A 246 16.63 -4.52 15.93
N GLU A 247 16.98 -5.55 16.71
CA GLU A 247 17.45 -6.83 16.15
C GLU A 247 16.40 -7.44 15.20
N ASP A 248 15.09 -7.31 15.50
CA ASP A 248 14.03 -7.81 14.64
C ASP A 248 13.99 -7.05 13.29
N TYR A 249 14.17 -5.72 13.31
CA TYR A 249 14.27 -4.93 12.06
C TYR A 249 15.48 -5.37 11.22
N ARG A 250 16.66 -5.46 11.82
CA ARG A 250 17.89 -5.89 11.11
C ARG A 250 17.75 -7.29 10.53
N GLN A 251 17.16 -8.23 11.25
CA GLN A 251 16.89 -9.58 10.75
C GLN A 251 15.97 -9.59 9.53
N ARG A 252 14.98 -8.69 9.49
CA ARG A 252 14.07 -8.56 8.33
C ARG A 252 14.79 -8.00 7.12
N ILE A 253 15.54 -6.92 7.27
CA ILE A 253 16.34 -6.33 6.18
C ILE A 253 17.37 -7.31 5.64
N ALA A 254 18.06 -8.05 6.50
CA ALA A 254 19.06 -9.06 6.11
C ALA A 254 18.47 -10.24 5.28
N CYS A 255 17.16 -10.32 5.12
CA CYS A 255 16.55 -11.29 4.21
C CYS A 255 16.73 -10.93 2.74
N PHE A 256 16.98 -9.66 2.40
CA PHE A 256 17.17 -9.20 1.03
C PHE A 256 18.66 -9.20 0.67
N GLY A 257 19.03 -9.91 -0.41
CA GLY A 257 20.43 -10.08 -0.82
C GLY A 257 21.07 -8.82 -1.41
N ASP A 258 20.27 -7.96 -2.05
CA ASP A 258 20.67 -6.67 -2.62
C ASP A 258 19.68 -5.60 -2.17
N VAL A 259 19.98 -4.92 -1.06
CA VAL A 259 19.12 -3.91 -0.47
C VAL A 259 19.89 -2.62 -0.19
N ARG A 260 19.32 -1.50 -0.66
CA ARG A 260 19.75 -0.14 -0.31
C ARG A 260 18.70 0.44 0.64
N GLU A 261 19.14 0.86 1.82
CA GLU A 261 18.29 1.54 2.80
C GLU A 261 18.42 3.06 2.67
N VAL A 262 17.29 3.76 2.78
CA VAL A 262 17.21 5.22 2.82
C VAL A 262 16.19 5.61 3.88
N THR A 263 16.56 6.55 4.75
CA THR A 263 15.61 7.15 5.70
C THR A 263 15.33 8.58 5.30
N LEU A 264 14.05 8.94 5.15
CA LEU A 264 13.64 10.29 4.83
C LEU A 264 13.35 11.09 6.09
N GLU A 265 13.89 12.31 6.10
CA GLU A 265 13.65 13.31 7.15
C GLU A 265 12.32 14.04 6.92
N GLU A 266 11.80 14.67 7.97
CA GLU A 266 10.62 15.53 7.93
C GLU A 266 9.37 14.86 7.32
N CYS A 267 9.25 13.57 7.47
CA CYS A 267 8.07 12.82 7.02
C CYS A 267 7.66 11.71 8.00
N GLY A 268 6.40 11.35 7.96
CA GLY A 268 5.82 10.25 8.70
C GLY A 268 5.55 9.04 7.81
N HIS A 269 4.69 8.14 8.28
CA HIS A 269 4.36 6.90 7.59
C HIS A 269 3.89 7.10 6.14
N ASN A 270 3.16 8.18 5.85
CA ASN A 270 2.68 8.51 4.50
C ASN A 270 3.71 9.37 3.74
N LEU A 271 4.94 8.88 3.63
CA LEU A 271 6.06 9.61 3.03
C LEU A 271 5.80 10.05 1.57
N HIS A 272 4.99 9.33 0.81
CA HIS A 272 4.57 9.69 -0.54
C HIS A 272 3.60 10.90 -0.58
N HIS A 273 2.93 11.20 0.53
CA HIS A 273 2.17 12.45 0.71
C HIS A 273 3.04 13.59 1.23
N ASP A 274 3.95 13.28 2.17
CA ASP A 274 4.74 14.28 2.88
C ASP A 274 5.90 14.80 2.02
N GLN A 275 6.64 13.89 1.38
CA GLN A 275 7.86 14.17 0.62
C GLN A 275 7.80 13.60 -0.81
N PRO A 276 6.75 13.89 -1.61
CA PRO A 276 6.56 13.26 -2.92
C PRO A 276 7.71 13.53 -3.89
N GLN A 277 8.36 14.70 -3.80
CA GLN A 277 9.50 15.06 -4.65
C GLN A 277 10.72 14.19 -4.33
N GLN A 278 11.00 13.97 -3.04
CA GLN A 278 12.11 13.10 -2.62
C GLN A 278 11.83 11.65 -2.99
N VAL A 279 10.59 11.17 -2.80
CA VAL A 279 10.18 9.83 -3.22
C VAL A 279 10.34 9.67 -4.73
N ALA A 280 9.83 10.61 -5.55
CA ALA A 280 9.95 10.55 -7.01
C ALA A 280 11.43 10.53 -7.46
N ALA A 281 12.29 11.37 -6.86
CA ALA A 281 13.72 11.41 -7.17
C ALA A 281 14.41 10.07 -6.85
N LEU A 282 14.11 9.47 -5.69
CA LEU A 282 14.63 8.16 -5.30
C LEU A 282 14.19 7.04 -6.27
N LEU A 283 12.90 7.04 -6.66
CA LEU A 283 12.39 6.08 -7.65
C LEU A 283 13.14 6.20 -8.97
N GLU A 284 13.28 7.43 -9.50
CA GLU A 284 13.93 7.66 -10.78
C GLU A 284 15.45 7.39 -10.76
N GLU A 285 16.11 7.67 -9.65
CA GLU A 285 17.53 7.29 -9.44
C GLU A 285 17.66 5.77 -9.45
N PHE A 286 16.86 5.08 -8.63
CA PHE A 286 16.94 3.65 -8.45
C PHE A 286 16.56 2.86 -9.71
N PHE A 287 15.62 3.37 -10.52
CA PHE A 287 15.20 2.69 -11.75
C PHE A 287 16.07 3.02 -12.97
N ARG A 288 17.08 3.89 -12.85
CA ARG A 288 18.07 4.17 -13.91
C ARG A 288 19.19 3.14 -14.00
N THR A 289 19.57 2.60 -12.88
CA THR A 289 20.69 1.64 -12.75
C THR A 289 20.21 0.23 -13.02
#